data_c69e1993e6ac9c21a1599cc9b603269f
#
_entry.id   c69e1993e6ac9c21a1599cc9b603269f
#
_cell.length_a   1.000
_cell.length_b   1.000
_cell.length_c   1.000
_cell.angle_alpha   90.00
_cell.angle_beta   90.00
_cell.angle_gamma   90.00
#
_symmetry.space_group_name_H-M   'P 1'
#
loop_
_entity.id
_entity.type
_entity.pdbx_description
1 polymer ?
#
loop_
_entity_poly.entity_id
_entity_poly.type
_entity_poly.pdbx_seq_one_letter_code
_entity_poly.pdbx_strand_id
1 'polypeptide(L)'
;MTDVKYFESQVFSTEEEISYSEALSRSWYVACHYSDNTPDFAEVIGHGKVNKVVYYNRKWPDEDLLKQHLSQYKNYPFEVIALPMEIDGKHIRERFLCNKAGQLQAITQEHINSQGDLIREARMDSQRNLYGLIEYEYDASGELSIVRELAPDGTVISEDDDND
;
A
#
# COMPACT_ATOMS: atom_id res chain seq x y z
N MET A 1 23.55 6.30 2.17
CA MET A 1 23.48 5.69 3.51
C MET A 1 22.03 5.24 3.69
N THR A 2 21.79 3.97 3.91
CA THR A 2 20.41 3.45 4.09
C THR A 2 20.04 3.72 5.54
N ASP A 3 19.01 4.51 5.77
CA ASP A 3 18.44 4.75 7.09
C ASP A 3 17.23 3.82 7.28
N VAL A 4 17.04 3.28 8.48
CA VAL A 4 15.91 2.40 8.80
C VAL A 4 15.09 3.03 9.91
N LYS A 5 13.82 3.24 9.63
CA LYS A 5 12.84 3.77 10.59
C LYS A 5 11.76 2.72 10.86
N TYR A 6 11.20 2.76 12.06
CA TYR A 6 10.20 1.79 12.52
C TYR A 6 8.88 2.50 12.74
N PHE A 7 7.78 1.85 12.33
CA PHE A 7 6.44 2.43 12.37
C PHE A 7 5.42 1.42 12.90
N GLU A 8 4.36 1.92 13.50
CA GLU A 8 3.24 1.10 13.95
C GLU A 8 2.42 0.54 12.78
N SER A 9 2.36 1.26 11.66
CA SER A 9 1.60 0.89 10.46
C SER A 9 2.37 1.20 9.17
N GLN A 10 1.74 0.97 8.03
CA GLN A 10 2.29 1.35 6.72
C GLN A 10 2.04 2.84 6.38
N VAL A 11 1.49 3.60 7.30
CA VAL A 11 1.40 5.06 7.23
C VAL A 11 2.67 5.63 7.86
N PHE A 12 3.55 6.21 7.05
CA PHE A 12 4.86 6.70 7.51
C PHE A 12 4.77 8.13 8.03
N SER A 13 3.87 8.37 8.99
CA SER A 13 3.79 9.64 9.69
C SER A 13 4.77 9.68 10.88
N THR A 14 5.20 10.87 11.26
CA THR A 14 6.06 11.05 12.44
C THR A 14 5.37 10.64 13.75
N GLU A 15 4.04 10.63 13.78
CA GLU A 15 3.24 10.21 14.93
C GLU A 15 3.25 8.69 15.12
N GLU A 16 3.45 7.94 14.03
CA GLU A 16 3.53 6.48 14.04
C GLU A 16 4.96 5.94 14.09
N GLU A 17 5.98 6.83 14.02
CA GLU A 17 7.38 6.44 14.15
C GLU A 17 7.67 6.00 15.60
N ILE A 18 8.20 4.79 15.75
CA ILE A 18 8.56 4.19 17.04
C ILE A 18 10.05 3.90 17.12
N SER A 19 10.58 3.79 18.33
CA SER A 19 11.97 3.39 18.53
C SER A 19 12.17 1.90 18.18
N TYR A 20 13.40 1.52 17.86
CA TYR A 20 13.76 0.12 17.61
C TYR A 20 13.41 -0.80 18.79
N SER A 21 13.62 -0.34 20.02
CA SER A 21 13.29 -1.11 21.22
C SER A 21 11.78 -1.32 21.39
N GLU A 22 10.97 -0.33 21.05
CA GLU A 22 9.51 -0.46 21.03
C GLU A 22 9.07 -1.42 19.94
N ALA A 23 9.63 -1.33 18.73
CA ALA A 23 9.35 -2.24 17.63
C ALA A 23 9.57 -3.69 18.05
N LEU A 24 10.69 -4.01 18.67
CA LEU A 24 11.00 -5.36 19.15
C LEU A 24 10.04 -5.89 20.22
N SER A 25 9.37 -5.01 20.97
CA SER A 25 8.38 -5.39 21.99
C SER A 25 7.00 -5.66 21.42
N ARG A 26 6.74 -5.31 20.16
CA ARG A 26 5.44 -5.43 19.51
C ARG A 26 5.30 -6.76 18.77
N SER A 27 4.09 -7.26 18.70
CA SER A 27 3.77 -8.43 17.88
C SER A 27 3.75 -8.11 16.36
N TRP A 28 3.63 -6.83 16.02
CA TRP A 28 3.57 -6.34 14.65
C TRP A 28 4.16 -4.93 14.53
N TYR A 29 4.94 -4.68 13.51
CA TYR A 29 5.50 -3.37 13.15
C TYR A 29 6.01 -3.37 11.70
N VAL A 30 6.37 -2.20 11.19
CA VAL A 30 6.96 -2.00 9.87
C VAL A 30 8.37 -1.43 10.03
N ALA A 31 9.36 -2.05 9.39
CA ALA A 31 10.71 -1.52 9.25
C ALA A 31 10.85 -0.94 7.83
N CYS A 32 10.88 0.37 7.72
CA CYS A 32 11.00 1.07 6.45
C CYS A 32 12.44 1.50 6.19
N HIS A 33 12.96 1.10 5.05
CA HIS A 33 14.31 1.43 4.57
C HIS A 33 14.24 2.65 3.64
N TYR A 34 15.04 3.66 3.95
CA TYR A 34 15.09 4.91 3.22
C TYR A 34 16.37 5.01 2.40
N SER A 35 16.25 5.55 1.20
CA SER A 35 17.36 6.00 0.37
C SER A 35 17.13 7.47 0.04
N ASP A 36 18.11 8.32 0.38
CA ASP A 36 18.03 9.77 0.17
C ASP A 36 16.71 10.41 0.70
N ASN A 37 16.34 10.05 1.94
CA ASN A 37 15.11 10.49 2.63
C ASN A 37 13.79 10.05 1.94
N THR A 38 13.85 9.14 1.01
CA THR A 38 12.67 8.58 0.34
C THR A 38 12.52 7.11 0.70
N PRO A 39 11.31 6.62 1.03
CA PRO A 39 11.07 5.21 1.23
C PRO A 39 11.46 4.40 -0.01
N ASP A 40 12.33 3.41 0.16
CA ASP A 40 12.73 2.50 -0.90
C ASP A 40 11.95 1.19 -0.81
N PHE A 41 12.01 0.56 0.36
CA PHE A 41 11.19 -0.61 0.65
C PHE A 41 10.90 -0.72 2.16
N ALA A 42 9.88 -1.50 2.50
CA ALA A 42 9.55 -1.80 3.88
C ALA A 42 9.32 -3.30 4.10
N GLU A 43 9.73 -3.78 5.26
CA GLU A 43 9.44 -5.11 5.77
C GLU A 43 8.28 -5.01 6.75
N VAL A 44 7.19 -5.71 6.46
CA VAL A 44 6.07 -5.88 7.39
C VAL A 44 6.38 -7.08 8.26
N ILE A 45 6.58 -6.82 9.55
CA ILE A 45 7.06 -7.83 10.51
C ILE A 45 5.92 -8.18 11.46
N GLY A 46 5.63 -9.46 11.57
CA GLY A 46 4.67 -10.01 12.52
C GLY A 46 5.29 -11.16 13.32
N HIS A 47 5.14 -11.12 14.64
CA HIS A 47 5.70 -12.12 15.56
C HIS A 47 7.21 -12.39 15.33
N GLY A 48 7.96 -11.32 15.08
CA GLY A 48 9.40 -11.37 14.86
C GLY A 48 9.85 -11.95 13.53
N LYS A 49 8.95 -12.09 12.55
CA LYS A 49 9.25 -12.61 11.20
C LYS A 49 8.71 -11.66 10.13
N VAL A 50 9.44 -11.55 9.03
CA VAL A 50 8.94 -10.87 7.84
C VAL A 50 7.73 -11.62 7.30
N ASN A 51 6.61 -10.94 7.10
CA ASN A 51 5.40 -11.48 6.50
C ASN A 51 5.22 -11.03 5.06
N LYS A 52 5.62 -9.81 4.74
CA LYS A 52 5.50 -9.20 3.42
C LYS A 52 6.59 -8.14 3.25
N VAL A 53 7.03 -7.93 2.01
CA VAL A 53 7.88 -6.79 1.63
C VAL A 53 7.10 -5.84 0.74
N VAL A 54 7.26 -4.53 0.93
CA VAL A 54 6.62 -3.49 0.12
C VAL A 54 7.70 -2.64 -0.51
N TYR A 55 7.71 -2.52 -1.82
CA TYR A 55 8.63 -1.69 -2.59
C TYR A 55 7.94 -0.41 -3.04
N TYR A 56 8.56 0.73 -2.84
CA TYR A 56 7.99 2.05 -3.14
C TYR A 56 8.61 2.66 -4.39
N ASN A 57 7.81 3.45 -5.09
CA ASN A 57 8.24 4.24 -6.24
C ASN A 57 8.90 3.40 -7.35
N ARG A 58 8.40 2.19 -7.55
CA ARG A 58 8.92 1.24 -8.54
C ARG A 58 7.94 1.06 -9.69
N LYS A 59 8.46 0.66 -10.83
CA LYS A 59 7.62 0.19 -11.95
C LYS A 59 7.31 -1.29 -11.77
N TRP A 60 6.22 -1.74 -12.35
CA TRP A 60 5.90 -3.15 -12.45
C TRP A 60 5.34 -3.47 -13.85
N PRO A 61 5.74 -4.56 -14.52
CA PRO A 61 6.77 -5.53 -14.08
C PRO A 61 8.20 -4.96 -14.12
N ASP A 62 9.05 -5.46 -13.20
CA ASP A 62 10.47 -5.13 -13.09
C ASP A 62 11.25 -6.42 -12.81
N GLU A 63 11.99 -6.91 -13.81
CA GLU A 63 12.73 -8.17 -13.73
C GLU A 63 13.89 -8.11 -12.73
N ASP A 64 14.54 -6.96 -12.57
CA ASP A 64 15.69 -6.80 -11.67
C ASP A 64 15.21 -6.74 -10.23
N LEU A 65 14.12 -6.04 -9.97
CA LEU A 65 13.45 -6.05 -8.67
C LEU A 65 13.00 -7.48 -8.30
N LEU A 66 12.40 -8.21 -9.23
CA LEU A 66 11.98 -9.58 -9.01
C LEU A 66 13.16 -10.51 -8.66
N LYS A 67 14.26 -10.42 -9.40
CA LYS A 67 15.50 -11.17 -9.11
C LYS A 67 16.05 -10.83 -7.74
N GLN A 68 16.10 -9.54 -7.40
CA GLN A 68 16.55 -9.07 -6.08
C GLN A 68 15.66 -9.63 -4.98
N HIS A 69 14.34 -9.51 -5.12
CA HIS A 69 13.38 -10.02 -4.14
C HIS A 69 13.55 -11.53 -3.92
N LEU A 70 13.55 -12.33 -4.98
CA LEU A 70 13.70 -13.79 -4.90
C LEU A 70 15.05 -14.23 -4.32
N SER A 71 16.07 -13.39 -4.42
CA SER A 71 17.39 -13.62 -3.82
C SER A 71 17.39 -13.36 -2.30
N GLN A 72 16.78 -12.26 -1.87
CA GLN A 72 16.84 -11.77 -0.48
C GLN A 72 15.65 -12.23 0.37
N TYR A 73 14.48 -12.30 -0.23
CA TYR A 73 13.19 -12.54 0.42
C TYR A 73 12.44 -13.74 -0.17
N LYS A 74 13.18 -14.78 -0.51
CA LYS A 74 12.67 -16.02 -1.09
C LYS A 74 11.58 -16.63 -0.25
N ASN A 75 10.42 -16.68 -0.40
CA ASN A 75 9.28 -17.25 0.34
C ASN A 75 8.37 -16.21 0.98
N TYR A 76 8.59 -14.93 0.73
CA TYR A 76 7.68 -13.90 1.20
C TYR A 76 6.90 -13.29 0.03
N PRO A 77 5.61 -13.01 0.18
CA PRO A 77 4.87 -12.21 -0.78
C PRO A 77 5.39 -10.77 -0.76
N PHE A 78 5.16 -10.05 -1.83
CA PHE A 78 5.55 -8.65 -1.90
C PHE A 78 4.52 -7.80 -2.63
N GLU A 79 4.61 -6.52 -2.40
CA GLU A 79 3.79 -5.50 -3.02
C GLU A 79 4.69 -4.45 -3.67
N VAL A 80 4.31 -3.97 -4.83
CA VAL A 80 5.00 -2.87 -5.52
C VAL A 80 4.05 -1.70 -5.63
N ILE A 81 4.43 -0.57 -5.07
CA ILE A 81 3.68 0.68 -5.13
C ILE A 81 4.35 1.58 -6.18
N ALA A 82 3.65 1.85 -7.27
CA ALA A 82 4.15 2.67 -8.35
C ALA A 82 4.14 4.17 -7.96
N LEU A 83 4.93 4.96 -8.69
CA LEU A 83 4.82 6.41 -8.63
C LEU A 83 3.43 6.84 -9.13
N PRO A 84 2.81 7.81 -8.47
CA PRO A 84 1.56 8.38 -8.96
C PRO A 84 1.74 8.97 -10.36
N MET A 85 0.74 8.76 -11.21
CA MET A 85 0.64 9.36 -12.53
C MET A 85 -0.51 10.37 -12.54
N GLU A 86 -0.33 11.48 -13.23
CA GLU A 86 -1.42 12.41 -13.49
C GLU A 86 -2.10 12.04 -14.80
N ILE A 87 -3.40 11.73 -14.74
CA ILE A 87 -4.24 11.40 -15.89
C ILE A 87 -5.50 12.27 -15.79
N ASP A 88 -5.71 13.14 -16.77
CA ASP A 88 -6.87 14.07 -16.82
C ASP A 88 -7.07 14.88 -15.51
N GLY A 89 -5.98 15.39 -14.93
CA GLY A 89 -5.99 16.15 -13.69
C GLY A 89 -6.26 15.33 -12.41
N LYS A 90 -6.26 14.01 -12.50
CA LYS A 90 -6.38 13.10 -11.36
C LYS A 90 -5.04 12.40 -11.12
N HIS A 91 -4.67 12.27 -9.85
CA HIS A 91 -3.51 11.47 -9.47
C HIS A 91 -3.95 10.02 -9.29
N ILE A 92 -3.32 9.12 -10.04
CA ILE A 92 -3.61 7.69 -10.01
C ILE A 92 -2.31 6.97 -9.65
N ARG A 93 -2.39 6.07 -8.67
CA ARG A 93 -1.28 5.22 -8.22
C ARG A 93 -1.69 3.76 -8.30
N GLU A 94 -0.85 2.91 -8.87
CA GLU A 94 -1.08 1.47 -8.92
C GLU A 94 -0.26 0.75 -7.84
N ARG A 95 -0.88 -0.26 -7.26
CA ARG A 95 -0.28 -1.21 -6.32
C ARG A 95 -0.41 -2.61 -6.90
N PHE A 96 0.68 -3.34 -6.94
CA PHE A 96 0.77 -4.68 -7.52
C PHE A 96 1.07 -5.67 -6.41
N LEU A 97 0.15 -6.57 -6.13
CA LEU A 97 0.33 -7.62 -5.13
C LEU A 97 0.86 -8.89 -5.81
N CYS A 98 2.02 -9.36 -5.38
CA CYS A 98 2.67 -10.56 -5.89
C CYS A 98 2.78 -11.63 -4.81
N ASN A 99 2.61 -12.89 -5.21
CA ASN A 99 2.85 -14.03 -4.33
C ASN A 99 4.36 -14.27 -4.12
N LYS A 100 4.69 -15.22 -3.26
CA LYS A 100 6.08 -15.59 -2.95
C LYS A 100 6.90 -16.12 -4.14
N ALA A 101 6.26 -16.50 -5.23
CA ALA A 101 6.92 -16.92 -6.46
C ALA A 101 7.10 -15.75 -7.47
N GLY A 102 6.68 -14.54 -7.11
CA GLY A 102 6.75 -13.36 -7.96
C GLY A 102 5.62 -13.26 -8.99
N GLN A 103 4.58 -14.06 -8.86
CA GLN A 103 3.43 -14.02 -9.75
C GLN A 103 2.44 -12.95 -9.27
N LEU A 104 2.04 -12.07 -10.17
CA LEU A 104 1.02 -11.05 -9.91
C LEU A 104 -0.31 -11.72 -9.54
N GLN A 105 -0.90 -11.31 -8.43
CA GLN A 105 -2.18 -11.82 -7.93
C GLN A 105 -3.30 -10.80 -8.09
N ALA A 106 -3.02 -9.54 -7.77
CA ALA A 106 -4.01 -8.48 -7.80
C ALA A 106 -3.36 -7.13 -8.10
N ILE A 107 -4.17 -6.22 -8.61
CA ILE A 107 -3.81 -4.83 -8.87
C ILE A 107 -4.86 -3.96 -8.16
N THR A 108 -4.40 -2.96 -7.40
CA THR A 108 -5.26 -1.91 -6.88
C THR A 108 -4.87 -0.59 -7.54
N GLN A 109 -5.84 0.09 -8.13
CA GLN A 109 -5.66 1.41 -8.69
C GLN A 109 -6.29 2.43 -7.73
N GLU A 110 -5.44 3.24 -7.11
CA GLU A 110 -5.82 4.28 -6.15
C GLU A 110 -6.00 5.61 -6.86
N HIS A 111 -7.15 6.23 -6.68
CA HIS A 111 -7.44 7.58 -7.16
C HIS A 111 -7.29 8.55 -5.99
N ILE A 112 -6.44 9.55 -6.15
CA ILE A 112 -6.05 10.49 -5.11
C ILE A 112 -6.48 11.89 -5.56
N ASN A 113 -7.11 12.66 -4.66
CA ASN A 113 -7.52 14.02 -4.94
C ASN A 113 -6.33 15.01 -4.89
N SER A 114 -6.59 16.29 -5.16
CA SER A 114 -5.58 17.35 -5.13
C SER A 114 -5.04 17.65 -3.73
N GLN A 115 -5.73 17.22 -2.67
CA GLN A 115 -5.29 17.35 -1.28
C GLN A 115 -4.40 16.17 -0.84
N GLY A 116 -4.33 15.11 -1.63
CA GLY A 116 -3.58 13.90 -1.33
C GLY A 116 -4.43 12.79 -0.68
N ASP A 117 -5.75 12.97 -0.57
CA ASP A 117 -6.62 11.98 0.02
C ASP A 117 -7.01 10.90 -1.00
N LEU A 118 -7.08 9.67 -0.53
CA LEU A 118 -7.56 8.54 -1.31
C LEU A 118 -9.09 8.63 -1.44
N ILE A 119 -9.60 8.83 -2.64
CA ILE A 119 -11.04 8.96 -2.89
C ILE A 119 -11.67 7.72 -3.50
N ARG A 120 -10.89 6.84 -4.09
CA ARG A 120 -11.39 5.59 -4.70
C ARG A 120 -10.28 4.58 -4.87
N GLU A 121 -10.62 3.31 -4.68
CA GLU A 121 -9.82 2.16 -5.09
C GLU A 121 -10.58 1.33 -6.11
N ALA A 122 -9.92 0.99 -7.22
CA ALA A 122 -10.41 -0.02 -8.16
C ALA A 122 -9.58 -1.30 -7.97
N ARG A 123 -10.23 -2.38 -7.61
CA ARG A 123 -9.60 -3.69 -7.34
C ARG A 123 -9.75 -4.60 -8.56
N MET A 124 -8.63 -5.07 -9.06
CA MET A 124 -8.54 -5.87 -10.27
C MET A 124 -7.76 -7.16 -10.02
N ASP A 125 -8.09 -8.20 -10.79
CA ASP A 125 -7.26 -9.41 -10.84
C ASP A 125 -5.94 -9.16 -11.61
N SER A 126 -5.12 -10.19 -11.74
CA SER A 126 -3.85 -10.13 -12.47
C SER A 126 -3.99 -9.86 -13.96
N GLN A 127 -5.18 -10.02 -14.53
CA GLN A 127 -5.52 -9.75 -15.93
C GLN A 127 -6.20 -8.39 -16.12
N ARG A 128 -6.27 -7.58 -15.06
CA ARG A 128 -6.94 -6.26 -15.00
C ARG A 128 -8.47 -6.32 -15.13
N ASN A 129 -9.10 -7.46 -14.86
CA ASN A 129 -10.53 -7.52 -14.74
C ASN A 129 -10.96 -6.93 -13.41
N LEU A 130 -11.80 -5.90 -13.44
CA LEU A 130 -12.33 -5.25 -12.25
C LEU A 130 -13.27 -6.22 -11.51
N TYR A 131 -13.05 -6.39 -10.19
CA TYR A 131 -13.93 -7.20 -9.35
C TYR A 131 -14.54 -6.44 -8.18
N GLY A 132 -14.09 -5.24 -7.88
CA GLY A 132 -14.64 -4.41 -6.81
C GLY A 132 -14.12 -2.99 -6.83
N LEU A 133 -14.87 -2.10 -6.18
CA LEU A 133 -14.55 -0.70 -6.00
C LEU A 133 -14.74 -0.34 -4.52
N ILE A 134 -13.92 0.59 -4.01
CA ILE A 134 -14.15 1.25 -2.73
C ILE A 134 -14.15 2.76 -2.99
N GLU A 135 -15.09 3.46 -2.43
CA GLU A 135 -15.16 4.91 -2.45
C GLU A 135 -15.06 5.46 -1.03
N TYR A 136 -14.34 6.57 -0.90
CA TYR A 136 -14.07 7.26 0.35
C TYR A 136 -14.59 8.68 0.25
N GLU A 137 -15.41 9.10 1.22
CA GLU A 137 -15.87 10.47 1.35
C GLU A 137 -15.33 11.09 2.64
N TYR A 138 -14.95 12.34 2.57
CA TYR A 138 -14.41 13.11 3.68
C TYR A 138 -15.37 14.25 4.01
N ASP A 139 -15.49 14.55 5.29
CA ASP A 139 -16.30 15.68 5.75
C ASP A 139 -15.63 17.03 5.50
N ALA A 140 -16.28 18.12 5.92
CA ALA A 140 -15.76 19.48 5.75
C ALA A 140 -14.48 19.76 6.56
N SER A 141 -14.17 18.95 7.57
CA SER A 141 -12.93 19.01 8.36
C SER A 141 -11.77 18.25 7.71
N GLY A 142 -12.06 17.40 6.70
CA GLY A 142 -11.12 16.53 6.04
C GLY A 142 -10.97 15.17 6.73
N GLU A 143 -11.87 14.82 7.64
CA GLU A 143 -11.93 13.50 8.26
C GLU A 143 -12.74 12.53 7.40
N LEU A 144 -12.32 11.27 7.34
CA LEU A 144 -13.04 10.22 6.63
C LEU A 144 -14.43 10.06 7.26
N SER A 145 -15.48 10.16 6.46
CA SER A 145 -16.87 10.12 6.94
C SER A 145 -17.64 8.93 6.43
N ILE A 146 -17.41 8.50 5.20
CA ILE A 146 -18.13 7.38 4.59
C ILE A 146 -17.17 6.52 3.79
N VAL A 147 -17.29 5.21 3.92
CA VAL A 147 -16.64 4.21 3.09
C VAL A 147 -17.71 3.35 2.43
N ARG A 148 -17.70 3.28 1.09
CA ARG A 148 -18.62 2.43 0.32
C ARG A 148 -17.85 1.36 -0.43
N GLU A 149 -18.27 0.13 -0.26
CA GLU A 149 -17.87 -0.97 -1.13
C GLU A 149 -18.90 -1.14 -2.26
N LEU A 150 -18.43 -1.21 -3.49
CA LEU A 150 -19.26 -1.28 -4.69
C LEU A 150 -18.89 -2.52 -5.52
N ALA A 151 -19.89 -3.11 -6.14
CA ALA A 151 -19.69 -4.06 -7.23
C ALA A 151 -19.06 -3.36 -8.46
N PRO A 152 -18.51 -4.12 -9.43
CA PRO A 152 -17.94 -3.55 -10.65
C PRO A 152 -18.89 -2.66 -11.47
N ASP A 153 -20.18 -2.90 -11.37
CA ASP A 153 -21.22 -2.12 -12.05
C ASP A 153 -21.64 -0.84 -11.30
N GLY A 154 -21.02 -0.58 -10.13
CA GLY A 154 -21.30 0.55 -9.27
C GLY A 154 -22.43 0.34 -8.26
N THR A 155 -23.00 -0.86 -8.16
CA THR A 155 -24.00 -1.17 -7.14
C THR A 155 -23.35 -1.19 -5.75
N VAL A 156 -23.93 -0.47 -4.80
CA VAL A 156 -23.46 -0.45 -3.39
C VAL A 156 -23.68 -1.82 -2.75
N ILE A 157 -22.61 -2.43 -2.25
CA ILE A 157 -22.63 -3.68 -1.49
C ILE A 157 -22.73 -3.40 0.00
N SER A 158 -21.91 -2.48 0.50
CA SER A 158 -21.90 -2.02 1.89
C SER A 158 -21.56 -0.55 1.98
N GLU A 159 -22.05 0.09 3.04
CA GLU A 159 -21.72 1.48 3.39
C GLU A 159 -21.49 1.53 4.90
N ASP A 160 -20.32 2.02 5.29
CA ASP A 160 -19.97 2.30 6.69
C ASP A 160 -19.93 3.82 6.87
N ASP A 161 -20.70 4.33 7.82
CA ASP A 161 -20.76 5.75 8.19
C ASP A 161 -20.20 5.89 9.61
N ASP A 162 -19.08 6.60 9.77
CA ASP A 162 -18.41 6.83 11.07
C ASP A 162 -19.18 7.83 11.98
N ASN A 163 -20.42 8.19 11.63
CA ASN A 163 -21.25 9.12 12.41
C ASN A 163 -22.15 8.46 13.49
N ASP A 164 -21.88 7.21 13.91
CA ASP A 164 -22.58 6.56 15.04
C ASP A 164 -21.76 6.57 16.34
#